data_eecdef49fe70aed81e0dda542d3227af
#
_entry.id   eecdef49fe70aed81e0dda542d3227af
#
_cell.length_a   1.000
_cell.length_b   1.000
_cell.length_c   1.000
_cell.angle_alpha   90.00
_cell.angle_beta   90.00
_cell.angle_gamma   90.00
#
_symmetry.space_group_name_H-M   'P 1'
#
loop_
_entity.id
_entity.type
_entity.pdbx_description
1 polymer ?
#
loop_
_entity_poly.entity_id
_entity_poly.type
_entity_poly.pdbx_seq_one_letter_code
_entity_poly.pdbx_strand_id
1 'polypeptide(L)'
;CIYPMYDFAHPIEDAIEGITHSICTLEFEDHRPLYDWVVRELEYPMPPRQIEFAKLYLTNVVTGKRYIKKLVEEGIVDGWDDPRLVSLAALRRRGFTPESIKMFVDLCGVSKAQSSVDYAMLEYCIREDLKLKRPRMMAVLDPVKLIIDNYPEDQIEYLEADNNLENESLGKRQVPFGRELYIDREDFMENPPKKYFRLFPGN
;
A
#
# COMPACT_ATOMS: atom_id res chain seq x y z
N CYS A 1 -32.95 -6.16 30.55
CA CYS A 1 -32.32 -7.30 29.89
C CYS A 1 -30.83 -7.27 30.17
N ILE A 2 -30.21 -8.42 30.37
CA ILE A 2 -28.78 -8.61 30.52
C ILE A 2 -28.28 -9.20 29.21
N TYR A 3 -27.35 -8.52 28.57
CA TYR A 3 -26.72 -8.99 27.36
C TYR A 3 -25.28 -9.38 27.66
N PRO A 4 -24.79 -10.57 27.25
CA PRO A 4 -23.39 -10.90 27.30
C PRO A 4 -22.64 -9.96 26.35
N MET A 5 -21.57 -9.31 26.86
CA MET A 5 -20.70 -8.43 26.10
C MET A 5 -19.56 -9.23 25.51
N TYR A 6 -18.65 -8.53 24.83
CA TYR A 6 -17.48 -9.09 24.16
C TYR A 6 -16.68 -10.08 25.02
N ASP A 7 -16.48 -9.80 26.30
CA ASP A 7 -15.71 -10.65 27.23
C ASP A 7 -16.32 -12.04 27.46
N PHE A 8 -17.60 -12.21 27.19
CA PHE A 8 -18.29 -13.52 27.22
C PHE A 8 -18.47 -14.09 25.81
N ALA A 9 -18.80 -13.24 24.85
CA ALA A 9 -19.04 -13.69 23.47
C ALA A 9 -17.77 -14.28 22.84
N HIS A 10 -16.63 -13.58 22.95
CA HIS A 10 -15.37 -14.00 22.34
C HIS A 10 -14.90 -15.39 22.83
N PRO A 11 -14.74 -15.67 24.15
CA PRO A 11 -14.29 -16.99 24.60
C PRO A 11 -15.28 -18.10 24.26
N ILE A 12 -16.58 -17.84 24.32
CA ILE A 12 -17.62 -18.85 24.08
C ILE A 12 -17.69 -19.21 22.60
N GLU A 13 -17.77 -18.21 21.71
CA GLU A 13 -17.83 -18.44 20.27
C GLU A 13 -16.56 -19.12 19.76
N ASP A 14 -15.39 -18.65 20.18
CA ASP A 14 -14.11 -19.26 19.78
C ASP A 14 -14.01 -20.72 20.25
N ALA A 15 -14.46 -21.04 21.45
CA ALA A 15 -14.46 -22.40 21.95
C ALA A 15 -15.45 -23.30 21.19
N ILE A 16 -16.65 -22.80 20.84
CA ILE A 16 -17.64 -23.52 20.05
C ILE A 16 -17.14 -23.79 18.63
N GLU A 17 -16.47 -22.80 18.02
CA GLU A 17 -15.93 -22.92 16.66
C GLU A 17 -14.62 -23.71 16.59
N GLY A 18 -14.08 -24.15 17.72
CA GLY A 18 -12.82 -24.91 17.78
C GLY A 18 -11.59 -24.08 17.47
N ILE A 19 -11.64 -22.78 17.70
CA ILE A 19 -10.49 -21.89 17.56
C ILE A 19 -9.43 -22.24 18.61
N THR A 20 -8.19 -22.34 18.20
CA THR A 20 -7.06 -22.64 19.10
C THR A 20 -6.35 -21.38 19.60
N HIS A 21 -6.31 -20.34 18.76
CA HIS A 21 -5.63 -19.07 19.01
C HIS A 21 -6.62 -17.93 18.83
N SER A 22 -7.14 -17.43 19.93
CA SER A 22 -8.10 -16.32 20.01
C SER A 22 -7.34 -15.00 19.92
N ILE A 23 -7.36 -14.36 18.75
CA ILE A 23 -6.59 -13.15 18.47
C ILE A 23 -7.44 -11.91 18.70
N CYS A 24 -6.93 -10.98 19.51
CA CYS A 24 -7.58 -9.70 19.79
C CYS A 24 -6.60 -8.53 19.87
N THR A 25 -7.13 -7.33 20.06
CA THR A 25 -6.31 -6.13 20.25
C THR A 25 -5.79 -6.02 21.68
N LEU A 26 -4.68 -5.30 21.88
CA LEU A 26 -3.99 -5.15 23.16
C LEU A 26 -4.86 -4.55 24.27
N GLU A 27 -5.92 -3.85 23.94
CA GLU A 27 -6.89 -3.30 24.90
C GLU A 27 -7.59 -4.38 25.74
N PHE A 28 -7.58 -5.64 25.30
CA PHE A 28 -8.14 -6.78 26.02
C PHE A 28 -7.12 -7.59 26.82
N GLU A 29 -5.87 -7.14 26.93
CA GLU A 29 -4.85 -7.86 27.68
C GLU A 29 -5.23 -8.02 29.17
N ASP A 30 -5.75 -6.96 29.77
CA ASP A 30 -6.20 -6.98 31.18
C ASP A 30 -7.46 -7.84 31.39
N HIS A 31 -8.18 -8.18 30.30
CA HIS A 31 -9.37 -9.01 30.33
C HIS A 31 -9.06 -10.51 30.19
N ARG A 32 -7.82 -10.90 29.92
CA ARG A 32 -7.43 -12.31 29.76
C ARG A 32 -7.79 -13.19 30.97
N PRO A 33 -7.65 -12.75 32.22
CA PRO A 33 -8.09 -13.56 33.35
C PRO A 33 -9.58 -13.90 33.33
N LEU A 34 -10.43 -12.99 32.84
CA LEU A 34 -11.87 -13.24 32.68
C LEU A 34 -12.11 -14.21 31.53
N TYR A 35 -11.42 -14.07 30.41
CA TYR A 35 -11.44 -15.00 29.27
C TYR A 35 -11.12 -16.43 29.73
N ASP A 36 -9.99 -16.61 30.42
CA ASP A 36 -9.55 -17.91 30.91
C ASP A 36 -10.54 -18.51 31.92
N TRP A 37 -11.15 -17.66 32.76
CA TRP A 37 -12.15 -18.09 33.72
C TRP A 37 -13.41 -18.59 33.01
N VAL A 38 -13.96 -17.86 32.02
CA VAL A 38 -15.16 -18.25 31.27
C VAL A 38 -14.95 -19.60 30.58
N VAL A 39 -13.84 -19.78 29.88
CA VAL A 39 -13.53 -21.03 29.17
C VAL A 39 -13.37 -22.20 30.14
N ARG A 40 -12.78 -21.99 31.31
CA ARG A 40 -12.61 -23.00 32.33
C ARG A 40 -13.94 -23.42 32.97
N GLU A 41 -14.78 -22.43 33.36
CA GLU A 41 -16.07 -22.71 34.03
C GLU A 41 -17.07 -23.39 33.10
N LEU A 42 -16.92 -23.22 31.79
CA LEU A 42 -17.75 -23.89 30.77
C LEU A 42 -17.18 -25.25 30.34
N GLU A 43 -16.06 -25.69 30.91
CA GLU A 43 -15.45 -27.01 30.73
C GLU A 43 -15.28 -27.43 29.25
N TYR A 44 -14.90 -26.48 28.37
CA TYR A 44 -14.65 -26.80 26.98
C TYR A 44 -13.48 -27.80 26.81
N PRO A 45 -13.64 -28.85 25.97
CA PRO A 45 -12.63 -29.91 25.80
C PRO A 45 -11.29 -29.40 25.25
N MET A 46 -11.33 -28.39 24.41
CA MET A 46 -10.15 -27.75 23.80
C MET A 46 -10.24 -26.22 24.02
N PRO A 47 -9.78 -25.73 25.16
CA PRO A 47 -9.87 -24.32 25.47
C PRO A 47 -9.00 -23.48 24.54
N PRO A 48 -9.56 -22.45 23.88
CA PRO A 48 -8.76 -21.50 23.11
C PRO A 48 -7.85 -20.68 24.02
N ARG A 49 -6.76 -20.16 23.44
CA ARG A 49 -5.82 -19.27 24.13
C ARG A 49 -5.94 -17.87 23.57
N GLN A 50 -6.23 -16.88 24.43
CA GLN A 50 -6.24 -15.49 24.05
C GLN A 50 -4.82 -14.98 23.80
N ILE A 51 -4.64 -14.26 22.69
CA ILE A 51 -3.36 -13.67 22.24
C ILE A 51 -3.66 -12.25 21.74
N GLU A 52 -2.97 -11.27 22.32
CA GLU A 52 -3.16 -9.86 22.00
C GLU A 52 -2.00 -9.30 21.18
N PHE A 53 -2.35 -8.37 20.27
CA PHE A 53 -1.40 -7.63 19.47
C PHE A 53 -1.67 -6.14 19.53
N ALA A 54 -0.60 -5.35 19.45
CA ALA A 54 -0.70 -3.92 19.27
C ALA A 54 -1.31 -3.58 17.90
N LYS A 55 -2.06 -2.52 17.86
CA LYS A 55 -2.60 -1.97 16.62
C LYS A 55 -1.46 -1.40 15.77
N LEU A 56 -1.46 -1.72 14.48
CA LEU A 56 -0.55 -1.11 13.51
C LEU A 56 -1.02 0.31 13.17
N TYR A 57 -0.14 1.27 13.34
CA TYR A 57 -0.34 2.65 12.92
C TYR A 57 0.58 2.98 11.75
N LEU A 58 0.04 3.69 10.78
CA LEU A 58 0.79 4.23 9.65
C LEU A 58 0.89 5.75 9.77
N THR A 59 2.04 6.31 9.41
CA THR A 59 2.22 7.76 9.36
C THR A 59 1.37 8.38 8.23
N ASN A 60 0.90 9.60 8.45
CA ASN A 60 0.22 10.44 7.45
C ASN A 60 -1.04 9.82 6.79
N VAL A 61 -1.68 8.84 7.43
CA VAL A 61 -2.90 8.21 6.93
C VAL A 61 -3.98 8.10 8.00
N VAL A 62 -5.22 8.13 7.55
CA VAL A 62 -6.39 7.92 8.40
C VAL A 62 -6.87 6.48 8.24
N THR A 63 -6.79 5.69 9.32
CA THR A 63 -7.21 4.28 9.33
C THR A 63 -8.51 4.06 10.10
N GLY A 64 -8.93 5.01 10.93
CA GLY A 64 -10.11 4.87 11.78
C GLY A 64 -11.40 4.90 10.99
N LYS A 65 -12.21 3.82 11.07
CA LYS A 65 -13.52 3.70 10.39
C LYS A 65 -14.42 4.91 10.56
N ARG A 66 -14.44 5.50 11.76
CA ARG A 66 -15.27 6.66 12.10
C ARG A 66 -14.89 7.89 11.29
N TYR A 67 -13.59 8.11 11.09
CA TYR A 67 -13.07 9.24 10.29
C TYR A 67 -13.28 9.01 8.80
N ILE A 68 -13.02 7.79 8.31
CA ILE A 68 -13.25 7.45 6.89
C ILE A 68 -14.73 7.62 6.55
N LYS A 69 -15.64 7.16 7.43
CA LYS A 69 -17.09 7.34 7.26
C LYS A 69 -17.45 8.83 7.09
N LYS A 70 -16.89 9.70 7.93
CA LYS A 70 -17.10 11.15 7.84
C LYS A 70 -16.61 11.72 6.51
N LEU A 71 -15.44 11.33 6.03
CA LEU A 71 -14.91 11.77 4.74
C LEU A 71 -15.82 11.39 3.57
N VAL A 72 -16.43 10.19 3.62
CA VAL A 72 -17.36 9.72 2.62
C VAL A 72 -18.70 10.47 2.70
N GLU A 73 -19.25 10.66 3.89
CA GLU A 73 -20.53 11.35 4.11
C GLU A 73 -20.47 12.85 3.74
N GLU A 74 -19.33 13.48 3.95
CA GLU A 74 -19.08 14.88 3.56
C GLU A 74 -18.70 15.05 2.08
N GLY A 75 -18.59 13.97 1.32
CA GLY A 75 -18.22 14.01 -0.09
C GLY A 75 -16.78 14.44 -0.37
N ILE A 76 -15.89 14.35 0.63
CA ILE A 76 -14.45 14.68 0.48
C ILE A 76 -13.76 13.58 -0.32
N VAL A 77 -14.21 12.35 -0.18
CA VAL A 77 -13.80 11.20 -0.96
C VAL A 77 -15.02 10.54 -1.60
N ASP A 78 -14.84 9.91 -2.77
CA ASP A 78 -15.94 9.36 -3.57
C ASP A 78 -16.57 8.10 -2.97
N GLY A 79 -15.87 7.44 -2.08
CA GLY A 79 -16.34 6.22 -1.42
C GLY A 79 -15.26 5.53 -0.60
N TRP A 80 -15.60 4.34 -0.08
CA TRP A 80 -14.68 3.55 0.74
C TRP A 80 -13.49 2.95 -0.03
N ASP A 81 -13.57 2.91 -1.34
CA ASP A 81 -12.53 2.47 -2.27
C ASP A 81 -11.76 3.61 -2.91
N ASP A 82 -11.99 4.85 -2.46
CA ASP A 82 -11.29 6.02 -3.00
C ASP A 82 -9.76 5.81 -2.88
N PRO A 83 -8.99 6.00 -3.97
CA PRO A 83 -7.54 5.75 -4.00
C PRO A 83 -6.74 6.57 -2.98
N ARG A 84 -7.30 7.64 -2.45
CA ARG A 84 -6.69 8.47 -1.41
C ARG A 84 -6.72 7.81 -0.03
N LEU A 85 -7.54 6.78 0.15
CA LEU A 85 -7.68 6.02 1.39
C LEU A 85 -6.70 4.83 1.46
N VAL A 86 -6.59 4.24 2.64
CA VAL A 86 -5.78 3.03 2.90
C VAL A 86 -6.62 1.81 3.25
N SER A 87 -7.91 1.81 2.91
CA SER A 87 -8.73 0.61 2.99
C SER A 87 -8.21 -0.45 2.02
N LEU A 88 -8.45 -1.73 2.29
CA LEU A 88 -8.07 -2.81 1.36
C LEU A 88 -8.69 -2.62 -0.02
N ALA A 89 -9.92 -2.10 -0.10
CA ALA A 89 -10.57 -1.78 -1.36
C ALA A 89 -9.86 -0.65 -2.12
N ALA A 90 -9.45 0.40 -1.41
CA ALA A 90 -8.68 1.50 -1.98
C ALA A 90 -7.29 1.07 -2.45
N LEU A 91 -6.57 0.31 -1.63
CA LEU A 91 -5.26 -0.24 -2.00
C LEU A 91 -5.37 -1.14 -3.24
N ARG A 92 -6.38 -2.00 -3.30
CA ARG A 92 -6.65 -2.84 -4.47
C ARG A 92 -6.91 -2.00 -5.73
N ARG A 93 -7.72 -0.94 -5.62
CA ARG A 93 -8.00 -0.02 -6.72
C ARG A 93 -6.74 0.71 -7.20
N ARG A 94 -5.80 1.04 -6.28
CA ARG A 94 -4.48 1.61 -6.60
C ARG A 94 -3.52 0.60 -7.23
N GLY A 95 -3.82 -0.69 -7.24
CA GLY A 95 -2.99 -1.73 -7.82
C GLY A 95 -2.07 -2.44 -6.82
N PHE A 96 -2.27 -2.28 -5.52
CA PHE A 96 -1.57 -3.08 -4.52
C PHE A 96 -1.96 -4.55 -4.64
N THR A 97 -0.97 -5.41 -4.66
CA THR A 97 -1.14 -6.85 -4.74
C THR A 97 -1.29 -7.45 -3.35
N PRO A 98 -1.98 -8.60 -3.19
CA PRO A 98 -2.01 -9.32 -1.92
C PRO A 98 -0.61 -9.64 -1.39
N GLU A 99 0.33 -9.99 -2.28
CA GLU A 99 1.71 -10.31 -1.96
C GLU A 99 2.45 -9.12 -1.36
N SER A 100 2.28 -7.93 -1.92
CA SER A 100 2.90 -6.71 -1.39
C SER A 100 2.36 -6.34 0.00
N ILE A 101 1.07 -6.57 0.25
CA ILE A 101 0.45 -6.32 1.56
C ILE A 101 0.95 -7.34 2.58
N LYS A 102 1.06 -8.63 2.21
CA LYS A 102 1.64 -9.67 3.06
C LYS A 102 3.09 -9.35 3.40
N MET A 103 3.91 -9.02 2.40
CA MET A 103 5.30 -8.58 2.61
C MET A 103 5.39 -7.42 3.59
N PHE A 104 4.51 -6.43 3.46
CA PHE A 104 4.47 -5.30 4.39
C PHE A 104 4.15 -5.74 5.82
N VAL A 105 3.15 -6.60 6.02
CA VAL A 105 2.78 -7.12 7.35
C VAL A 105 3.91 -7.95 7.95
N ASP A 106 4.59 -8.77 7.15
CA ASP A 106 5.74 -9.57 7.58
C ASP A 106 6.92 -8.68 8.03
N LEU A 107 7.19 -7.58 7.31
CA LEU A 107 8.22 -6.61 7.68
C LEU A 107 7.86 -5.83 8.95
N CYS A 108 6.59 -5.51 9.16
CA CYS A 108 6.13 -4.87 10.40
C CYS A 108 6.28 -5.79 11.60
N GLY A 109 6.13 -7.10 11.38
CA GLY A 109 6.12 -8.10 12.42
C GLY A 109 4.90 -8.01 13.34
N VAL A 110 4.87 -8.89 14.35
CA VAL A 110 3.82 -8.95 15.37
C VAL A 110 4.42 -8.59 16.72
N SER A 111 3.83 -7.60 17.39
CA SER A 111 4.34 -7.11 18.68
C SER A 111 3.20 -6.62 19.57
N LYS A 112 3.42 -6.63 20.88
CA LYS A 112 2.59 -5.92 21.86
C LYS A 112 3.00 -4.46 22.03
N ALA A 113 4.18 -4.06 21.53
CA ALA A 113 4.62 -2.68 21.55
C ALA A 113 3.87 -1.87 20.49
N GLN A 114 3.22 -0.81 20.89
CA GLN A 114 2.58 0.12 19.98
C GLN A 114 3.64 0.83 19.14
N SER A 115 3.57 0.66 17.82
CA SER A 115 4.52 1.25 16.87
C SER A 115 3.78 1.97 15.74
N SER A 116 4.39 3.02 15.23
CA SER A 116 3.97 3.68 14.00
C SER A 116 4.97 3.36 12.90
N VAL A 117 4.47 2.86 11.78
CA VAL A 117 5.28 2.49 10.62
C VAL A 117 5.14 3.57 9.56
N ASP A 118 6.24 3.91 8.91
CA ASP A 118 6.22 4.87 7.81
C ASP A 118 5.45 4.31 6.62
N TYR A 119 4.55 5.12 6.06
CA TYR A 119 3.79 4.77 4.86
C TYR A 119 4.71 4.42 3.67
N ALA A 120 5.91 5.01 3.60
CA ALA A 120 6.91 4.70 2.59
C ALA A 120 7.32 3.21 2.58
N MET A 121 7.22 2.50 3.72
CA MET A 121 7.48 1.06 3.78
C MET A 121 6.40 0.27 3.00
N LEU A 122 5.13 0.66 3.09
CA LEU A 122 4.06 0.04 2.29
C LEU A 122 4.29 0.30 0.79
N GLU A 123 4.70 1.51 0.42
CA GLU A 123 5.05 1.84 -0.97
C GLU A 123 6.29 1.09 -1.47
N TYR A 124 7.25 0.86 -0.61
CA TYR A 124 8.42 0.02 -0.92
C TYR A 124 7.98 -1.41 -1.27
N CYS A 125 7.10 -2.01 -0.46
CA CYS A 125 6.63 -3.37 -0.70
C CYS A 125 5.92 -3.54 -2.04
N ILE A 126 5.07 -2.58 -2.44
CA ILE A 126 4.41 -2.65 -3.76
C ILE A 126 5.41 -2.43 -4.90
N ARG A 127 6.39 -1.53 -4.74
CA ARG A 127 7.44 -1.34 -5.77
C ARG A 127 8.24 -2.62 -5.98
N GLU A 128 8.68 -3.27 -4.92
CA GLU A 128 9.44 -4.52 -5.02
C GLU A 128 8.63 -5.65 -5.66
N ASP A 129 7.36 -5.78 -5.32
CA ASP A 129 6.49 -6.80 -5.92
C ASP A 129 6.23 -6.55 -7.42
N LEU A 130 5.94 -5.30 -7.79
CA LEU A 130 5.67 -4.95 -9.19
C LEU A 130 6.93 -4.92 -10.05
N LYS A 131 8.09 -4.69 -9.46
CA LYS A 131 9.39 -4.57 -10.12
C LYS A 131 9.68 -5.75 -11.07
N LEU A 132 9.31 -6.95 -10.65
CA LEU A 132 9.52 -8.17 -11.43
C LEU A 132 8.30 -8.61 -12.24
N LYS A 133 7.11 -8.13 -11.88
CA LYS A 133 5.84 -8.66 -12.39
C LYS A 133 5.18 -7.81 -13.47
N ARG A 134 5.56 -6.54 -13.58
CA ARG A 134 4.83 -5.60 -14.42
C ARG A 134 5.71 -4.85 -15.41
N PRO A 135 5.17 -4.49 -16.59
CA PRO A 135 5.84 -3.57 -17.49
C PRO A 135 6.05 -2.21 -16.82
N ARG A 136 7.19 -1.59 -17.13
CA ARG A 136 7.50 -0.23 -16.68
C ARG A 136 7.23 0.74 -17.83
N MET A 137 6.36 1.70 -17.59
CA MET A 137 6.04 2.75 -18.53
C MET A 137 6.56 4.08 -18.01
N MET A 138 7.09 4.90 -18.91
CA MET A 138 7.41 6.28 -18.61
C MET A 138 6.12 7.10 -18.68
N ALA A 139 5.88 7.94 -17.67
CA ALA A 139 4.78 8.90 -17.66
C ALA A 139 5.37 10.30 -17.41
N VAL A 140 5.01 11.24 -18.26
CA VAL A 140 5.39 12.66 -18.13
C VAL A 140 4.21 13.40 -17.52
N LEU A 141 4.32 13.82 -16.26
CA LEU A 141 3.22 14.41 -15.50
C LEU A 141 3.13 15.93 -15.63
N ASP A 142 4.26 16.63 -15.71
CA ASP A 142 4.35 18.08 -15.97
C ASP A 142 5.13 18.32 -17.27
N PRO A 143 4.48 18.17 -18.44
CA PRO A 143 5.17 18.13 -19.72
C PRO A 143 5.70 19.49 -20.16
N VAL A 144 6.93 19.47 -20.63
CA VAL A 144 7.55 20.56 -21.42
C VAL A 144 7.82 20.01 -22.80
N LYS A 145 7.39 20.75 -23.82
CA LYS A 145 7.63 20.38 -25.22
C LYS A 145 9.11 20.63 -25.56
N LEU A 146 9.76 19.61 -26.09
CA LEU A 146 11.12 19.65 -26.62
C LEU A 146 11.08 19.54 -28.14
N ILE A 147 11.70 20.48 -28.85
CA ILE A 147 11.82 20.48 -30.31
C ILE A 147 13.27 20.27 -30.68
N ILE A 148 13.55 19.27 -31.50
CA ILE A 148 14.89 18.97 -32.02
C ILE A 148 15.01 19.62 -33.40
N ASP A 149 15.65 20.79 -33.49
CA ASP A 149 15.64 21.63 -34.69
C ASP A 149 16.29 20.97 -35.93
N ASN A 150 17.28 20.15 -35.74
CA ASN A 150 17.99 19.43 -36.80
C ASN A 150 17.42 18.04 -37.11
N TYR A 151 16.24 17.69 -36.56
CA TYR A 151 15.54 16.45 -36.86
C TYR A 151 14.50 16.71 -37.97
N PRO A 152 14.37 15.84 -38.99
CA PRO A 152 13.41 16.02 -40.09
C PRO A 152 11.95 16.09 -39.56
N GLU A 153 11.15 17.01 -40.12
CA GLU A 153 9.80 17.30 -39.61
C GLU A 153 8.84 16.12 -39.70
N ASP A 154 8.92 15.35 -40.78
CA ASP A 154 7.98 14.27 -41.08
C ASP A 154 8.55 12.87 -40.74
N GLN A 155 9.70 12.80 -40.07
CA GLN A 155 10.32 11.54 -39.75
C GLN A 155 9.93 11.09 -38.35
N ILE A 156 9.43 9.85 -38.24
CA ILE A 156 9.20 9.16 -36.99
C ILE A 156 9.98 7.86 -37.02
N GLU A 157 10.87 7.67 -36.08
CA GLU A 157 11.56 6.41 -35.81
C GLU A 157 10.86 5.63 -34.70
N TYR A 158 10.93 4.32 -34.76
CA TYR A 158 10.42 3.45 -33.72
C TYR A 158 11.58 2.78 -33.01
N LEU A 159 11.86 3.21 -31.79
CA LEU A 159 12.93 2.70 -30.96
C LEU A 159 12.44 1.53 -30.12
N GLU A 160 13.18 0.45 -30.10
CA GLU A 160 12.86 -0.69 -29.27
C GLU A 160 13.25 -0.43 -27.82
N ALA A 161 12.32 -0.59 -26.90
CA ALA A 161 12.54 -0.44 -25.47
C ALA A 161 12.02 -1.67 -24.70
N ASP A 162 12.78 -2.15 -23.75
CA ASP A 162 12.35 -3.24 -22.88
C ASP A 162 11.15 -2.80 -22.02
N ASN A 163 10.17 -3.67 -21.90
CA ASN A 163 9.04 -3.44 -21.00
C ASN A 163 9.46 -3.56 -19.54
N ASN A 164 10.49 -4.35 -19.26
CA ASN A 164 11.07 -4.48 -17.94
C ASN A 164 12.51 -4.99 -18.04
N LEU A 165 13.46 -4.22 -17.52
CA LEU A 165 14.88 -4.55 -17.56
C LEU A 165 15.27 -5.77 -16.70
N GLU A 166 14.43 -6.12 -15.73
CA GLU A 166 14.70 -7.23 -14.80
C GLU A 166 13.90 -8.50 -15.14
N ASN A 167 12.98 -8.41 -16.11
CA ASN A 167 12.14 -9.53 -16.54
C ASN A 167 11.92 -9.49 -18.06
N GLU A 168 12.80 -10.15 -18.78
CA GLU A 168 12.76 -10.23 -20.25
C GLU A 168 11.48 -10.90 -20.79
N SER A 169 10.81 -11.74 -19.97
CA SER A 169 9.58 -12.41 -20.39
C SER A 169 8.42 -11.46 -20.67
N LEU A 170 8.49 -10.21 -20.17
CA LEU A 170 7.53 -9.16 -20.45
C LEU A 170 7.71 -8.51 -21.83
N GLY A 171 8.76 -8.92 -22.58
CA GLY A 171 9.00 -8.49 -23.95
C GLY A 171 9.37 -7.02 -24.07
N LYS A 172 9.23 -6.52 -25.29
CA LYS A 172 9.64 -5.16 -25.68
C LYS A 172 8.48 -4.40 -26.31
N ARG A 173 8.62 -3.09 -26.38
CA ARG A 173 7.69 -2.19 -27.08
C ARG A 173 8.41 -1.29 -28.04
N GLN A 174 7.69 -0.79 -29.02
CA GLN A 174 8.17 0.25 -29.91
C GLN A 174 7.75 1.62 -29.36
N VAL A 175 8.74 2.51 -29.21
CA VAL A 175 8.54 3.87 -28.72
C VAL A 175 8.76 4.83 -29.89
N PRO A 176 7.76 5.62 -30.30
CA PRO A 176 7.94 6.60 -31.36
C PRO A 176 8.89 7.70 -30.92
N PHE A 177 9.83 8.07 -31.78
CA PHE A 177 10.75 9.15 -31.62
C PHE A 177 10.71 10.06 -32.84
N GLY A 178 10.59 11.35 -32.63
CA GLY A 178 10.49 12.32 -33.70
C GLY A 178 11.01 13.69 -33.27
N ARG A 179 10.79 14.71 -34.12
CA ARG A 179 11.22 16.08 -33.90
C ARG A 179 10.60 16.70 -32.62
N GLU A 180 9.36 16.37 -32.32
CA GLU A 180 8.63 16.89 -31.17
C GLU A 180 8.52 15.81 -30.09
N LEU A 181 9.03 16.10 -28.89
CA LEU A 181 9.01 15.23 -27.73
C LEU A 181 8.45 15.98 -26.51
N TYR A 182 8.13 15.24 -25.48
CA TYR A 182 7.75 15.78 -24.18
C TYR A 182 8.67 15.23 -23.10
N ILE A 183 9.16 16.12 -22.24
CA ILE A 183 9.98 15.80 -21.09
C ILE A 183 9.32 16.35 -19.83
N ASP A 184 9.66 15.81 -18.66
CA ASP A 184 9.23 16.42 -17.40
C ASP A 184 9.91 17.79 -17.21
N ARG A 185 9.20 18.74 -16.63
CA ARG A 185 9.73 20.09 -16.37
C ARG A 185 11.02 20.05 -15.55
N GLU A 186 11.14 19.11 -14.65
CA GLU A 186 12.35 18.92 -13.83
C GLU A 186 13.58 18.46 -14.64
N ASP A 187 13.37 17.96 -15.85
CA ASP A 187 14.44 17.51 -16.74
C ASP A 187 15.09 18.65 -17.53
N PHE A 188 14.62 19.89 -17.40
CA PHE A 188 15.23 21.08 -17.99
C PHE A 188 15.36 22.21 -16.96
N MET A 189 16.53 22.84 -16.91
CA MET A 189 16.80 24.04 -16.10
C MET A 189 17.63 25.04 -16.90
N GLU A 190 17.20 26.32 -16.90
CA GLU A 190 18.00 27.40 -17.52
C GLU A 190 19.28 27.70 -16.71
N ASN A 191 19.18 27.68 -15.38
CA ASN A 191 20.27 27.98 -14.45
C ASN A 191 20.45 26.83 -13.47
N PRO A 192 21.08 25.70 -13.89
CA PRO A 192 21.17 24.52 -13.07
C PRO A 192 22.15 24.66 -11.91
N PRO A 193 21.89 24.03 -10.76
CA PRO A 193 22.84 23.93 -9.68
C PRO A 193 24.02 22.99 -10.06
N LYS A 194 25.10 23.04 -9.26
CA LYS A 194 26.21 22.09 -9.43
C LYS A 194 25.71 20.63 -9.35
N LYS A 195 26.19 19.79 -10.26
CA LYS A 195 25.80 18.36 -10.38
C LYS A 195 24.38 18.12 -10.90
N TYR A 196 23.82 19.03 -11.66
CA TYR A 196 22.64 18.77 -12.46
C TYR A 196 23.05 18.08 -13.77
N PHE A 197 22.56 16.85 -14.00
CA PHE A 197 22.96 16.00 -15.13
C PHE A 197 21.82 15.78 -16.14
N ARG A 198 20.99 16.80 -16.32
CA ARG A 198 19.86 16.79 -17.25
C ARG A 198 20.01 17.94 -18.25
N LEU A 199 18.99 18.27 -19.00
CA LEU A 199 19.07 19.29 -20.06
C LEU A 199 19.17 20.71 -19.49
N PHE A 200 20.12 21.49 -20.03
CA PHE A 200 20.30 22.91 -19.74
C PHE A 200 20.99 23.62 -20.90
N PRO A 201 20.95 24.97 -21.02
CA PRO A 201 21.61 25.68 -22.08
C PRO A 201 23.13 25.41 -22.12
N GLY A 202 23.62 24.95 -23.28
CA GLY A 202 25.02 24.62 -23.47
C GLY A 202 25.43 23.18 -23.13
N ASN A 203 24.47 22.32 -22.87
CA ASN A 203 24.67 20.87 -22.67
C ASN A 203 24.55 20.13 -23.99
#